data_25843050f15715f3f5ab439230ad9f8e
#
_entry.id   25843050f15715f3f5ab439230ad9f8e
#
_cell.length_a   1.000
_cell.length_b   1.000
_cell.length_c   1.000
_cell.angle_alpha   90.00
_cell.angle_beta   90.00
_cell.angle_gamma   90.00
#
_symmetry.space_group_name_H-M   'P 1'
#
loop_
_entity.id
_entity.type
_entity.pdbx_description
1 polymer ?
#
loop_
_entity_poly.entity_id
_entity_poly.type
_entity_poly.pdbx_seq_one_letter_code
_entity_poly.pdbx_strand_id
1 'polypeptide(L)'
;MLSGLMLRMKCVVVEVSQMIMRVLAVLSLVGVVACSPTADLAEKPVPLGDFSFGHNVVIAKDPVKGPLSRGATEEEWVGALETAIGTRFDQYEGDRLYHFGVAVQGYVLAQPGIPVVASPKSVLIINLDVWDDAKGVKLNAEPKQITALERISGETFVGSGLTQSKEQQMKNLSENAARLIKVYLESQHKEEGWFVPEAAAQSEQASEADSAATAERADVIDQTVPLSSEPAAAEGELTPAAAL
;
A
#
# COMPACT_ATOMS: atom_id res chain seq x y z
N MET A 1 4.09 -70.02 -28.52
CA MET A 1 4.72 -69.15 -27.46
C MET A 1 4.62 -67.65 -27.71
N LEU A 2 4.46 -67.17 -28.95
CA LEU A 2 4.38 -65.72 -29.25
C LEU A 2 3.06 -65.03 -28.81
N SER A 3 1.93 -65.79 -28.75
CA SER A 3 0.62 -65.19 -28.46
C SER A 3 0.48 -64.68 -26.99
N GLY A 4 1.17 -65.34 -26.02
CA GLY A 4 1.13 -64.91 -24.61
C GLY A 4 1.97 -63.67 -24.29
N LEU A 5 3.00 -63.42 -25.09
CA LEU A 5 3.87 -62.25 -24.93
C LEU A 5 3.17 -60.96 -25.41
N MET A 6 2.44 -61.02 -26.52
CA MET A 6 1.64 -59.89 -27.03
C MET A 6 0.47 -59.51 -26.12
N LEU A 7 -0.14 -60.48 -25.42
CA LEU A 7 -1.24 -60.21 -24.49
C LEU A 7 -0.72 -59.51 -23.22
N ARG A 8 0.44 -59.88 -22.71
CA ARG A 8 1.09 -59.23 -21.54
C ARG A 8 1.55 -57.79 -21.89
N MET A 9 2.09 -57.59 -23.09
CA MET A 9 2.45 -56.23 -23.55
C MET A 9 1.25 -55.29 -23.65
N LYS A 10 0.13 -55.77 -24.12
CA LYS A 10 -1.10 -54.95 -24.19
C LYS A 10 -1.63 -54.60 -22.81
N CYS A 11 -1.59 -55.49 -21.82
CA CYS A 11 -1.98 -55.22 -20.44
C CYS A 11 -1.10 -54.12 -19.80
N VAL A 12 0.21 -54.19 -19.96
CA VAL A 12 1.14 -53.21 -19.39
C VAL A 12 0.96 -51.84 -20.02
N VAL A 13 0.71 -51.74 -21.34
CA VAL A 13 0.47 -50.46 -22.03
C VAL A 13 -0.84 -49.84 -21.57
N VAL A 14 -1.89 -50.59 -21.30
CA VAL A 14 -3.16 -50.10 -20.80
C VAL A 14 -3.04 -49.60 -19.37
N GLU A 15 -2.31 -50.29 -18.50
CA GLU A 15 -2.08 -49.84 -17.11
C GLU A 15 -1.24 -48.56 -17.03
N VAL A 16 -0.19 -48.46 -17.84
CA VAL A 16 0.65 -47.24 -17.91
C VAL A 16 -0.16 -46.06 -18.46
N SER A 17 -1.00 -46.28 -19.47
CA SER A 17 -1.91 -45.23 -20.01
C SER A 17 -2.92 -44.75 -18.97
N GLN A 18 -3.50 -45.64 -18.17
CA GLN A 18 -4.43 -45.28 -17.11
C GLN A 18 -3.71 -44.54 -15.94
N MET A 19 -2.48 -44.90 -15.64
CA MET A 19 -1.68 -44.21 -14.62
C MET A 19 -1.33 -42.82 -15.06
N ILE A 20 -0.94 -42.60 -16.31
CA ILE A 20 -0.67 -41.28 -16.90
C ILE A 20 -1.93 -40.40 -16.89
N MET A 21 -3.08 -40.96 -17.27
CA MET A 21 -4.35 -40.23 -17.25
C MET A 21 -4.78 -39.84 -15.85
N ARG A 22 -4.55 -40.65 -14.84
CA ARG A 22 -4.83 -40.32 -13.44
C ARG A 22 -3.89 -39.21 -12.91
N VAL A 23 -2.61 -39.27 -13.27
CA VAL A 23 -1.65 -38.21 -12.92
C VAL A 23 -1.97 -36.88 -13.58
N LEU A 24 -2.35 -36.89 -14.86
CA LEU A 24 -2.82 -35.70 -15.58
C LEU A 24 -4.13 -35.15 -15.00
N ALA A 25 -5.06 -35.98 -14.58
CA ALA A 25 -6.30 -35.55 -13.93
C ALA A 25 -6.08 -34.93 -12.56
N VAL A 26 -5.10 -35.45 -11.79
CA VAL A 26 -4.72 -34.85 -10.48
C VAL A 26 -3.96 -33.53 -10.68
N LEU A 27 -3.10 -33.44 -11.69
CA LEU A 27 -2.36 -32.24 -12.00
C LEU A 27 -3.27 -31.09 -12.48
N SER A 28 -4.38 -31.43 -13.20
CA SER A 28 -5.37 -30.44 -13.64
C SER A 28 -6.26 -29.90 -12.50
N LEU A 29 -6.40 -30.65 -11.39
CA LEU A 29 -7.19 -30.20 -10.23
C LEU A 29 -6.42 -29.18 -9.34
N VAL A 30 -5.08 -29.19 -9.37
CA VAL A 30 -4.25 -28.28 -8.58
C VAL A 30 -4.11 -26.90 -9.20
N GLY A 31 -4.44 -26.74 -10.48
CA GLY A 31 -4.28 -25.48 -11.23
C GLY A 31 -5.39 -24.43 -11.05
N VAL A 32 -6.49 -24.71 -10.33
CA VAL A 32 -7.68 -23.83 -10.30
C VAL A 32 -7.72 -22.89 -9.09
N VAL A 33 -6.76 -22.92 -8.18
CA VAL A 33 -6.80 -22.15 -6.91
C VAL A 33 -6.13 -20.76 -7.00
N ALA A 34 -5.54 -20.39 -8.11
CA ALA A 34 -4.81 -19.12 -8.20
C ALA A 34 -5.47 -18.16 -9.18
N CYS A 35 -6.28 -17.25 -8.70
CA CYS A 35 -6.64 -15.92 -9.16
C CYS A 35 -8.10 -15.59 -8.88
N SER A 36 -8.45 -15.50 -7.58
CA SER A 36 -9.67 -14.80 -7.20
C SER A 36 -9.35 -13.31 -7.02
N PRO A 37 -10.05 -12.38 -7.68
CA PRO A 37 -9.86 -10.94 -7.45
C PRO A 37 -10.19 -10.51 -6.02
N THR A 38 -10.86 -11.37 -5.25
CA THR A 38 -11.14 -11.20 -3.82
C THR A 38 -9.98 -11.63 -2.91
N ALA A 39 -8.91 -12.21 -3.44
CA ALA A 39 -7.74 -12.62 -2.65
C ALA A 39 -7.06 -11.42 -1.95
N ASP A 40 -7.10 -10.23 -2.57
CA ASP A 40 -6.58 -8.97 -2.01
C ASP A 40 -7.40 -8.46 -0.81
N LEU A 41 -8.71 -8.81 -0.71
CA LEU A 41 -9.57 -8.48 0.44
C LEU A 41 -9.47 -9.51 1.57
N ALA A 42 -9.03 -10.73 1.26
CA ALA A 42 -8.84 -11.82 2.22
C ALA A 42 -7.42 -11.84 2.82
N GLU A 43 -6.49 -11.06 2.26
CA GLU A 43 -5.15 -10.90 2.82
C GLU A 43 -5.23 -10.06 4.10
N LYS A 44 -4.62 -10.60 5.18
CA LYS A 44 -4.57 -9.88 6.45
C LYS A 44 -4.02 -8.47 6.22
N PRO A 45 -4.71 -7.41 6.68
CA PRO A 45 -4.28 -6.05 6.38
C PRO A 45 -2.85 -5.83 6.88
N VAL A 46 -2.01 -5.23 6.05
CA VAL A 46 -0.71 -4.72 6.51
C VAL A 46 -0.99 -3.69 7.60
N PRO A 47 -0.39 -3.82 8.78
CA PRO A 47 -0.62 -2.85 9.85
C PRO A 47 -0.27 -1.43 9.38
N LEU A 48 -1.20 -0.49 9.55
CA LEU A 48 -0.99 0.94 9.30
C LEU A 48 -0.54 1.68 10.58
N GLY A 49 0.02 0.95 11.55
CA GLY A 49 0.30 1.53 12.86
C GLY A 49 -0.95 1.64 13.72
N ASP A 50 -1.05 2.73 14.49
CA ASP A 50 -2.19 3.00 15.38
C ASP A 50 -3.34 3.66 14.62
N PHE A 51 -3.93 2.91 13.68
CA PHE A 51 -4.99 3.36 12.78
C PHE A 51 -6.28 2.59 13.01
N SER A 52 -7.35 3.30 13.27
CA SER A 52 -8.74 2.83 13.22
C SER A 52 -9.55 3.70 12.28
N PHE A 53 -10.41 3.08 11.49
CA PHE A 53 -11.24 3.79 10.52
C PHE A 53 -12.49 4.36 11.18
N GLY A 54 -12.69 5.66 11.02
CA GLY A 54 -13.85 6.38 11.56
C GLY A 54 -14.89 6.68 10.49
N HIS A 55 -15.15 7.96 10.25
CA HIS A 55 -16.13 8.37 9.26
C HIS A 55 -15.57 8.34 7.84
N ASN A 56 -16.44 7.91 6.90
CA ASN A 56 -16.20 7.94 5.47
C ASN A 56 -17.21 8.89 4.82
N VAL A 57 -16.77 10.09 4.47
CA VAL A 57 -17.63 11.09 3.84
C VAL A 57 -17.30 11.15 2.35
N VAL A 58 -18.21 10.64 1.53
CA VAL A 58 -18.07 10.66 0.08
C VAL A 58 -18.97 11.73 -0.54
N ILE A 59 -18.41 12.56 -1.41
CA ILE A 59 -19.12 13.60 -2.15
C ILE A 59 -18.90 13.36 -3.64
N ALA A 60 -19.99 13.33 -4.40
CA ALA A 60 -19.99 13.16 -5.86
C ALA A 60 -20.78 14.28 -6.56
N LYS A 61 -20.57 15.53 -6.12
CA LYS A 61 -21.29 16.67 -6.66
C LYS A 61 -20.77 17.04 -8.06
N ASP A 62 -21.64 16.96 -9.06
CA ASP A 62 -21.37 17.34 -10.46
C ASP A 62 -20.05 16.77 -11.03
N PRO A 63 -19.76 15.46 -10.89
CA PRO A 63 -18.49 14.89 -11.35
C PRO A 63 -18.39 14.97 -12.88
N VAL A 64 -17.21 15.28 -13.39
CA VAL A 64 -16.97 15.37 -14.82
C VAL A 64 -17.15 14.01 -15.48
N LYS A 65 -18.20 13.86 -16.30
CA LYS A 65 -18.40 12.67 -17.11
C LYS A 65 -17.57 12.79 -18.40
N GLY A 66 -16.61 11.88 -18.59
CA GLY A 66 -15.79 11.83 -19.80
C GLY A 66 -16.58 11.47 -21.06
N PRO A 67 -16.00 11.69 -22.24
CA PRO A 67 -16.63 11.40 -23.53
C PRO A 67 -16.91 9.90 -23.67
N LEU A 68 -18.00 9.56 -24.35
CA LEU A 68 -18.45 8.17 -24.58
C LEU A 68 -18.65 7.36 -23.28
N SER A 69 -18.84 8.01 -22.13
CA SER A 69 -19.13 7.37 -20.86
C SER A 69 -20.61 7.05 -20.70
N ARG A 70 -20.93 5.91 -20.09
CA ARG A 70 -22.26 5.70 -19.48
C ARG A 70 -22.47 6.72 -18.38
N GLY A 71 -23.72 7.12 -18.14
CA GLY A 71 -24.09 7.97 -16.99
C GLY A 71 -24.17 7.17 -15.71
N ALA A 72 -23.72 7.77 -14.61
CA ALA A 72 -23.96 7.35 -13.25
C ALA A 72 -24.43 8.55 -12.44
N THR A 73 -25.27 8.31 -11.42
CA THR A 73 -25.74 9.35 -10.52
C THR A 73 -24.75 9.61 -9.40
N GLU A 74 -24.91 10.71 -8.67
CA GLU A 74 -24.12 11.05 -7.50
C GLU A 74 -24.27 9.99 -6.42
N GLU A 75 -25.51 9.55 -6.15
CA GLU A 75 -25.83 8.55 -5.14
C GLU A 75 -25.22 7.17 -5.47
N GLU A 76 -25.19 6.80 -6.75
CA GLU A 76 -24.55 5.57 -7.18
C GLU A 76 -23.04 5.57 -6.87
N TRP A 77 -22.35 6.70 -7.11
CA TRP A 77 -20.93 6.85 -6.79
C TRP A 77 -20.68 6.89 -5.29
N VAL A 78 -21.50 7.63 -4.54
CA VAL A 78 -21.41 7.69 -3.08
C VAL A 78 -21.53 6.29 -2.49
N GLY A 79 -22.59 5.55 -2.81
CA GLY A 79 -22.82 4.21 -2.27
C GLY A 79 -21.75 3.20 -2.67
N ALA A 80 -21.25 3.25 -3.92
CA ALA A 80 -20.19 2.35 -4.39
C ALA A 80 -18.86 2.61 -3.67
N LEU A 81 -18.48 3.86 -3.48
CA LEU A 81 -17.23 4.24 -2.81
C LEU A 81 -17.31 4.01 -1.29
N GLU A 82 -18.41 4.40 -0.64
CA GLU A 82 -18.60 4.15 0.79
C GLU A 82 -18.50 2.66 1.11
N THR A 83 -19.17 1.82 0.31
CA THR A 83 -19.10 0.36 0.47
C THR A 83 -17.69 -0.18 0.27
N ALA A 84 -16.99 0.24 -0.78
CA ALA A 84 -15.66 -0.27 -1.10
C ALA A 84 -14.61 0.17 -0.06
N ILE A 85 -14.67 1.42 0.38
CA ILE A 85 -13.76 1.97 1.38
C ILE A 85 -14.04 1.33 2.75
N GLY A 86 -15.30 1.28 3.18
CA GLY A 86 -15.69 0.62 4.43
C GLY A 86 -15.22 -0.83 4.47
N THR A 87 -15.54 -1.63 3.43
CA THR A 87 -15.10 -3.04 3.35
C THR A 87 -13.59 -3.20 3.52
N ARG A 88 -12.79 -2.24 3.04
CA ARG A 88 -11.33 -2.33 3.11
C ARG A 88 -10.76 -1.84 4.44
N PHE A 89 -11.37 -0.82 5.04
CA PHE A 89 -10.77 -0.13 6.19
C PHE A 89 -11.43 -0.46 7.53
N ASP A 90 -12.65 -0.97 7.57
CA ASP A 90 -13.35 -1.37 8.81
C ASP A 90 -12.63 -2.51 9.58
N GLN A 91 -11.68 -3.18 8.95
CA GLN A 91 -10.90 -4.26 9.56
C GLN A 91 -9.67 -3.79 10.37
N TYR A 92 -9.39 -2.48 10.39
CA TYR A 92 -8.28 -1.91 11.16
C TYR A 92 -8.76 -1.54 12.57
N GLU A 93 -8.08 -2.05 13.59
CA GLU A 93 -8.46 -1.97 15.01
C GLU A 93 -7.40 -1.24 15.85
N GLY A 94 -6.89 -0.09 15.36
CA GLY A 94 -6.01 0.77 16.14
C GLY A 94 -6.79 1.60 17.19
N ASP A 95 -6.10 2.27 18.08
CA ASP A 95 -6.71 3.08 19.15
C ASP A 95 -7.06 4.51 18.69
N ARG A 96 -6.53 4.96 17.54
CA ARG A 96 -6.73 6.33 17.03
C ARG A 96 -7.62 6.33 15.80
N LEU A 97 -8.66 7.15 15.86
CA LEU A 97 -9.62 7.33 14.77
C LEU A 97 -9.12 8.29 13.70
N TYR A 98 -9.29 7.87 12.45
CA TYR A 98 -9.03 8.70 11.28
C TYR A 98 -10.24 8.70 10.36
N HIS A 99 -10.52 9.85 9.75
CA HIS A 99 -11.68 10.05 8.89
C HIS A 99 -11.23 10.34 7.46
N PHE A 100 -12.01 9.86 6.50
CA PHE A 100 -11.77 10.13 5.09
C PHE A 100 -12.82 11.07 4.52
N GLY A 101 -12.35 12.10 3.82
CA GLY A 101 -13.15 12.91 2.92
C GLY A 101 -12.79 12.53 1.48
N VAL A 102 -13.75 12.04 0.71
CA VAL A 102 -13.54 11.62 -0.67
C VAL A 102 -14.43 12.41 -1.59
N ALA A 103 -13.84 13.11 -2.56
CA ALA A 103 -14.60 13.88 -3.56
C ALA A 103 -14.39 13.28 -4.96
N VAL A 104 -15.46 12.86 -5.61
CA VAL A 104 -15.43 12.37 -7.00
C VAL A 104 -15.24 13.55 -7.94
N GLN A 105 -14.13 13.56 -8.67
CA GLN A 105 -13.80 14.63 -9.62
C GLN A 105 -14.32 14.32 -11.02
N GLY A 106 -14.22 13.06 -11.44
CA GLY A 106 -14.69 12.67 -12.75
C GLY A 106 -14.59 11.17 -13.00
N TYR A 107 -15.24 10.73 -14.05
CA TYR A 107 -15.27 9.31 -14.40
C TYR A 107 -15.50 9.04 -15.89
N VAL A 108 -15.08 7.87 -16.32
CA VAL A 108 -15.46 7.23 -17.58
C VAL A 108 -15.93 5.81 -17.25
N LEU A 109 -17.12 5.45 -17.67
CA LEU A 109 -17.66 4.09 -17.66
C LEU A 109 -17.82 3.61 -19.09
N ALA A 110 -17.07 2.57 -19.46
CA ALA A 110 -17.06 2.03 -20.82
C ALA A 110 -18.44 1.60 -21.28
N GLN A 111 -18.82 1.94 -22.51
CA GLN A 111 -20.09 1.55 -23.10
C GLN A 111 -20.03 0.11 -23.63
N PRO A 112 -21.10 -0.69 -23.47
CA PRO A 112 -21.17 -2.03 -24.04
C PRO A 112 -21.24 -1.95 -25.57
N GLY A 113 -20.66 -2.96 -26.24
CA GLY A 113 -20.76 -3.12 -27.70
C GLY A 113 -19.77 -2.30 -28.53
N ILE A 114 -18.93 -1.46 -27.91
CA ILE A 114 -17.83 -0.80 -28.62
C ILE A 114 -16.59 -1.71 -28.54
N PRO A 115 -15.95 -2.01 -29.68
CA PRO A 115 -14.76 -2.87 -29.69
C PRO A 115 -13.66 -2.29 -28.78
N VAL A 116 -12.96 -3.15 -28.04
CA VAL A 116 -11.91 -2.81 -27.05
C VAL A 116 -10.83 -1.88 -27.62
N VAL A 117 -10.56 -1.97 -28.91
CA VAL A 117 -9.57 -1.15 -29.63
C VAL A 117 -10.01 0.34 -29.73
N ALA A 118 -11.32 0.62 -29.64
CA ALA A 118 -11.88 1.96 -29.79
C ALA A 118 -12.62 2.45 -28.52
N SER A 119 -12.76 1.60 -27.48
CA SER A 119 -13.46 1.95 -26.26
C SER A 119 -12.47 2.53 -25.23
N PRO A 120 -12.78 3.68 -24.61
CA PRO A 120 -12.02 4.14 -23.47
C PRO A 120 -12.13 3.14 -22.32
N LYS A 121 -11.04 2.86 -21.64
CA LYS A 121 -11.07 2.07 -20.38
C LYS A 121 -11.85 2.85 -19.32
N SER A 122 -12.54 2.13 -18.46
CA SER A 122 -13.21 2.77 -17.34
C SER A 122 -12.18 3.40 -16.37
N VAL A 123 -12.46 4.61 -15.93
CA VAL A 123 -11.59 5.43 -15.08
C VAL A 123 -12.45 6.10 -14.01
N LEU A 124 -11.93 6.21 -12.82
CA LEU A 124 -12.48 7.01 -11.74
C LEU A 124 -11.38 7.90 -11.15
N ILE A 125 -11.65 9.19 -11.02
CA ILE A 125 -10.74 10.17 -10.42
C ILE A 125 -11.40 10.71 -9.15
N ILE A 126 -10.71 10.55 -8.05
CA ILE A 126 -11.14 11.05 -6.73
C ILE A 126 -10.05 11.90 -6.09
N ASN A 127 -10.45 12.81 -5.22
CA ASN A 127 -9.58 13.49 -4.28
C ASN A 127 -9.84 12.94 -2.87
N LEU A 128 -8.77 12.68 -2.13
CA LEU A 128 -8.80 12.16 -0.76
C LEU A 128 -8.23 13.17 0.21
N ASP A 129 -8.95 13.43 1.28
CA ASP A 129 -8.50 14.09 2.50
C ASP A 129 -8.52 13.11 3.66
N VAL A 130 -7.47 13.13 4.49
CA VAL A 130 -7.34 12.28 5.69
C VAL A 130 -7.28 13.18 6.91
N TRP A 131 -8.14 12.93 7.88
CA TRP A 131 -8.26 13.70 9.13
C TRP A 131 -7.90 12.86 10.34
N ASP A 132 -7.09 13.42 11.23
CA ASP A 132 -6.82 12.87 12.55
C ASP A 132 -7.91 13.39 13.51
N ASP A 133 -8.76 12.51 14.04
CA ASP A 133 -9.87 12.88 14.92
C ASP A 133 -9.37 13.50 16.21
N ALA A 134 -8.38 12.90 16.85
CA ALA A 134 -7.86 13.34 18.14
C ALA A 134 -7.22 14.73 18.07
N LYS A 135 -6.57 15.06 16.95
CA LYS A 135 -5.94 16.36 16.73
C LYS A 135 -6.88 17.37 16.09
N GLY A 136 -7.96 16.92 15.48
CA GLY A 136 -8.89 17.76 14.72
C GLY A 136 -8.25 18.43 13.50
N VAL A 137 -7.22 17.81 12.91
CA VAL A 137 -6.47 18.38 11.79
C VAL A 137 -6.45 17.44 10.59
N LYS A 138 -6.32 18.03 9.42
CA LYS A 138 -6.08 17.29 8.18
C LYS A 138 -4.60 16.92 8.09
N LEU A 139 -4.30 15.66 7.78
CA LEU A 139 -2.92 15.16 7.67
C LEU A 139 -2.26 15.58 6.37
N ASN A 140 -2.98 15.51 5.25
CA ASN A 140 -2.46 15.97 3.96
C ASN A 140 -2.80 17.43 3.71
N ALA A 141 -1.79 18.27 3.47
CA ALA A 141 -1.97 19.71 3.21
C ALA A 141 -2.90 19.97 2.03
N GLU A 142 -2.73 19.23 0.95
CA GLU A 142 -3.57 19.28 -0.25
C GLU A 142 -4.30 17.95 -0.45
N PRO A 143 -5.52 17.95 -1.04
CA PRO A 143 -6.23 16.73 -1.36
C PRO A 143 -5.40 15.83 -2.29
N LYS A 144 -5.26 14.56 -1.92
CA LYS A 144 -4.54 13.57 -2.73
C LYS A 144 -5.42 13.12 -3.89
N GLN A 145 -5.04 13.46 -5.12
CA GLN A 145 -5.71 12.92 -6.29
C GLN A 145 -5.31 11.46 -6.51
N ILE A 146 -6.32 10.61 -6.68
CA ILE A 146 -6.18 9.19 -6.98
C ILE A 146 -6.94 8.88 -8.26
N THR A 147 -6.27 8.24 -9.21
CA THR A 147 -6.86 7.79 -10.47
C THR A 147 -6.94 6.27 -10.47
N ALA A 148 -8.15 5.74 -10.32
CA ALA A 148 -8.42 4.32 -10.40
C ALA A 148 -8.79 3.93 -11.83
N LEU A 149 -8.11 2.92 -12.35
CA LEU A 149 -8.39 2.31 -13.64
C LEU A 149 -9.07 0.97 -13.42
N GLU A 150 -9.90 0.55 -14.37
CA GLU A 150 -10.46 -0.78 -14.37
C GLU A 150 -9.36 -1.83 -14.36
N ARG A 151 -9.40 -2.73 -13.38
CA ARG A 151 -8.43 -3.83 -13.29
C ARG A 151 -8.84 -4.92 -14.27
N ILE A 152 -7.88 -5.36 -15.07
CA ILE A 152 -8.05 -6.51 -15.96
C ILE A 152 -8.00 -7.77 -15.09
N SER A 153 -9.14 -8.33 -14.73
CA SER A 153 -9.23 -9.68 -14.15
C SER A 153 -9.26 -10.71 -15.27
N GLY A 154 -8.93 -11.97 -14.99
CA GLY A 154 -8.97 -13.04 -15.98
C GLY A 154 -10.34 -13.21 -16.65
N GLU A 155 -11.43 -12.85 -15.96
CA GLU A 155 -12.79 -12.81 -16.49
C GLU A 155 -12.99 -11.63 -17.47
N THR A 156 -12.25 -10.54 -17.30
CA THR A 156 -12.27 -9.38 -18.19
C THR A 156 -11.60 -9.66 -19.53
N PHE A 157 -10.72 -10.67 -19.61
CA PHE A 157 -9.99 -11.00 -20.83
C PHE A 157 -10.90 -11.61 -21.93
N VAL A 158 -12.00 -12.24 -21.53
CA VAL A 158 -12.96 -12.84 -22.45
C VAL A 158 -14.16 -11.93 -22.76
N GLY A 159 -14.37 -10.86 -21.95
CA GLY A 159 -15.59 -10.05 -22.03
C GLY A 159 -15.44 -8.56 -21.70
N SER A 160 -14.23 -8.03 -21.73
CA SER A 160 -13.98 -6.62 -21.36
C SER A 160 -14.82 -5.64 -22.19
N GLY A 161 -15.64 -4.86 -21.53
CA GLY A 161 -16.43 -3.79 -22.13
C GLY A 161 -17.70 -4.25 -22.87
N LEU A 162 -17.72 -5.47 -23.44
CA LEU A 162 -18.89 -5.99 -24.17
C LEU A 162 -19.99 -6.52 -23.25
N THR A 163 -19.67 -6.92 -22.01
CA THR A 163 -20.59 -7.66 -21.14
C THR A 163 -20.68 -7.16 -19.70
N GLN A 164 -19.79 -6.29 -19.23
CA GLN A 164 -19.89 -5.80 -17.85
C GLN A 164 -21.04 -4.81 -17.67
N SER A 165 -21.84 -5.02 -16.62
CA SER A 165 -22.87 -4.06 -16.24
C SER A 165 -22.22 -2.75 -15.73
N LYS A 166 -22.98 -1.67 -15.69
CA LYS A 166 -22.55 -0.40 -15.10
C LYS A 166 -22.14 -0.59 -13.64
N GLU A 167 -22.95 -1.29 -12.88
CA GLU A 167 -22.76 -1.57 -11.47
C GLU A 167 -21.46 -2.34 -11.22
N GLN A 168 -21.16 -3.32 -12.07
CA GLN A 168 -19.93 -4.10 -11.98
C GLN A 168 -18.69 -3.24 -12.27
N GLN A 169 -18.75 -2.34 -13.24
CA GLN A 169 -17.67 -1.41 -13.54
C GLN A 169 -17.45 -0.42 -12.39
N MET A 170 -18.54 0.15 -11.85
CA MET A 170 -18.48 1.05 -10.71
C MET A 170 -17.89 0.38 -9.47
N LYS A 171 -18.33 -0.86 -9.19
CA LYS A 171 -17.77 -1.68 -8.11
C LYS A 171 -16.27 -1.89 -8.29
N ASN A 172 -15.83 -2.35 -9.45
CA ASN A 172 -14.40 -2.60 -9.74
C ASN A 172 -13.55 -1.33 -9.61
N LEU A 173 -14.06 -0.19 -10.07
CA LEU A 173 -13.36 1.09 -9.94
C LEU A 173 -13.28 1.55 -8.49
N SER A 174 -14.37 1.42 -7.72
CA SER A 174 -14.41 1.81 -6.31
C SER A 174 -13.53 0.92 -5.45
N GLU A 175 -13.50 -0.40 -5.67
CA GLU A 175 -12.60 -1.33 -5.01
C GLU A 175 -11.13 -1.04 -5.33
N ASN A 176 -10.83 -0.70 -6.59
CA ASN A 176 -9.47 -0.30 -6.96
C ASN A 176 -9.09 1.06 -6.37
N ALA A 177 -10.01 2.02 -6.28
CA ALA A 177 -9.80 3.28 -5.60
C ALA A 177 -9.48 3.07 -4.11
N ALA A 178 -10.26 2.25 -3.40
CA ALA A 178 -10.02 1.90 -2.01
C ALA A 178 -8.64 1.21 -1.82
N ARG A 179 -8.22 0.34 -2.75
CA ARG A 179 -6.89 -0.25 -2.75
C ARG A 179 -5.79 0.80 -2.93
N LEU A 180 -5.96 1.75 -3.84
CA LEU A 180 -4.99 2.83 -4.07
C LEU A 180 -4.93 3.79 -2.88
N ILE A 181 -6.04 4.05 -2.19
CA ILE A 181 -6.05 4.76 -0.90
C ILE A 181 -5.15 4.02 0.09
N LYS A 182 -5.33 2.69 0.26
CA LYS A 182 -4.49 1.89 1.17
C LYS A 182 -3.00 2.04 0.83
N VAL A 183 -2.62 1.89 -0.43
CA VAL A 183 -1.22 2.04 -0.87
C VAL A 183 -0.68 3.44 -0.54
N TYR A 184 -1.48 4.46 -0.72
CA TYR A 184 -1.10 5.82 -0.35
C TYR A 184 -0.89 5.97 1.16
N LEU A 185 -1.80 5.45 1.99
CA LEU A 185 -1.67 5.50 3.44
C LEU A 185 -0.45 4.73 3.95
N GLU A 186 -0.15 3.58 3.35
CA GLU A 186 1.07 2.80 3.65
C GLU A 186 2.35 3.57 3.31
N SER A 187 2.36 4.31 2.21
CA SER A 187 3.48 5.18 1.84
C SER A 187 3.63 6.34 2.84
N GLN A 188 2.53 7.01 3.20
CA GLN A 188 2.56 8.10 4.18
C GLN A 188 2.94 7.64 5.60
N HIS A 189 2.53 6.43 5.99
CA HIS A 189 2.97 5.82 7.24
C HIS A 189 4.49 5.62 7.28
N LYS A 190 5.09 5.16 6.18
CA LYS A 190 6.53 4.89 6.08
C LYS A 190 7.37 6.15 5.90
N GLU A 191 6.88 7.11 5.12
CA GLU A 191 7.65 8.28 4.70
C GLU A 191 7.46 9.47 5.65
N GLU A 192 6.23 9.67 6.15
CA GLU A 192 5.84 10.84 6.96
C GLU A 192 5.49 10.47 8.41
N GLY A 193 5.59 9.19 8.78
CA GLY A 193 5.27 8.74 10.13
C GLY A 193 3.79 8.90 10.52
N TRP A 194 2.86 8.88 9.56
CA TRP A 194 1.44 8.90 9.88
C TRP A 194 1.08 7.67 10.71
N PHE A 195 0.11 7.81 11.61
CA PHE A 195 -0.41 6.72 12.44
C PHE A 195 0.60 6.12 13.45
N VAL A 196 1.72 6.78 13.70
CA VAL A 196 2.66 6.36 14.75
C VAL A 196 2.09 6.78 16.11
N PRO A 197 2.05 5.88 17.12
CA PRO A 197 1.64 6.24 18.48
C PRO A 197 2.51 7.37 19.05
N GLU A 198 1.91 8.32 19.74
CA GLU A 198 2.67 9.46 20.32
C GLU A 198 3.78 9.02 21.27
N ALA A 199 3.55 7.93 22.02
CA ALA A 199 4.56 7.35 22.89
C ALA A 199 5.80 6.83 22.12
N ALA A 200 5.59 6.25 20.92
CA ALA A 200 6.67 5.81 20.06
C ALA A 200 7.42 6.99 19.42
N ALA A 201 6.68 7.98 18.93
CA ALA A 201 7.26 9.20 18.37
C ALA A 201 8.12 9.97 19.39
N GLN A 202 7.66 10.05 20.65
CA GLN A 202 8.42 10.69 21.73
C GLN A 202 9.68 9.90 22.11
N SER A 203 9.63 8.56 22.06
CA SER A 203 10.79 7.72 22.35
C SER A 203 11.87 7.82 21.27
N GLU A 204 11.49 7.93 20.01
CA GLU A 204 12.43 8.15 18.89
C GLU A 204 13.10 9.52 18.98
N GLN A 205 12.33 10.58 19.24
CA GLN A 205 12.87 11.94 19.42
C GLN A 205 13.80 12.03 20.65
N ALA A 206 13.48 11.36 21.74
CA ALA A 206 14.35 11.30 22.92
C ALA A 206 15.65 10.55 22.63
N SER A 207 15.60 9.49 21.86
CA SER A 207 16.77 8.71 21.42
C SER A 207 17.67 9.50 20.46
N GLU A 208 17.09 10.25 19.52
CA GLU A 208 17.85 11.12 18.62
C GLU A 208 18.51 12.28 19.37
N ALA A 209 17.80 12.90 20.31
CA ALA A 209 18.34 13.98 21.13
C ALA A 209 19.50 13.50 22.01
N ASP A 210 19.42 12.32 22.60
CA ASP A 210 20.49 11.73 23.41
C ASP A 210 21.70 11.35 22.55
N SER A 211 21.46 10.81 21.35
CA SER A 211 22.51 10.51 20.37
C SER A 211 23.24 11.77 19.89
N ALA A 212 22.51 12.85 19.60
CA ALA A 212 23.08 14.14 19.21
C ALA A 212 23.91 14.77 20.35
N ALA A 213 23.40 14.73 21.59
CA ALA A 213 24.11 15.23 22.77
C ALA A 213 25.39 14.42 23.08
N THR A 214 25.37 13.12 22.76
CA THR A 214 26.56 12.27 22.94
C THR A 214 27.62 12.56 21.88
N ALA A 215 27.20 12.80 20.61
CA ALA A 215 28.10 13.19 19.53
C ALA A 215 28.76 14.56 19.79
N GLU A 216 28.00 15.54 20.28
CA GLU A 216 28.52 16.88 20.64
C GLU A 216 29.52 16.83 21.81
N ARG A 217 29.27 15.98 22.83
CA ARG A 217 30.22 15.75 23.92
C ARG A 217 31.49 15.05 23.46
N ALA A 218 31.47 14.18 22.50
CA ALA A 218 32.64 13.51 21.95
C ALA A 218 33.55 14.51 21.22
N ASP A 219 32.98 15.45 20.49
CA ASP A 219 33.72 16.46 19.74
C ASP A 219 34.40 17.50 20.68
N VAL A 220 33.74 17.84 21.80
CA VAL A 220 34.30 18.75 22.83
C VAL A 220 35.49 18.13 23.59
N ILE A 221 35.51 16.80 23.77
CA ILE A 221 36.61 16.11 24.45
C ILE A 221 37.85 16.05 23.57
N ASP A 222 37.72 15.93 22.25
CA ASP A 222 38.86 15.89 21.33
C ASP A 222 39.57 17.25 21.16
N GLN A 223 38.91 18.36 21.49
CA GLN A 223 39.48 19.70 21.40
C GLN A 223 40.19 20.21 22.68
N THR A 224 40.20 19.46 23.80
CA THR A 224 40.69 19.95 25.11
C THR A 224 41.96 19.28 25.64
N VAL A 225 42.76 18.60 24.81
CA VAL A 225 44.07 18.06 25.23
C VAL A 225 45.23 18.71 24.44
N PRO A 226 45.79 19.84 24.88
CA PRO A 226 47.15 20.20 24.48
C PRO A 226 48.11 19.44 25.39
N LEU A 227 48.78 18.43 24.86
CA LEU A 227 49.96 17.84 25.48
C LEU A 227 51.10 18.88 25.43
N SER A 228 51.32 19.57 26.53
CA SER A 228 52.56 20.25 26.76
C SER A 228 53.42 19.39 27.70
N SER A 229 54.33 18.64 27.11
CA SER A 229 55.45 18.03 27.80
C SER A 229 56.75 18.58 27.21
N GLU A 230 57.36 19.50 27.92
CA GLU A 230 58.76 19.86 27.70
C GLU A 230 59.49 19.71 29.02
N PRO A 231 60.60 18.92 29.11
CA PRO A 231 61.37 18.76 30.31
C PRO A 231 62.42 19.89 30.43
N ALA A 232 62.49 20.45 31.62
CA ALA A 232 63.51 21.40 32.06
C ALA A 232 64.91 20.75 32.06
N ALA A 233 65.89 21.43 31.48
CA ALA A 233 67.29 21.22 31.73
C ALA A 233 67.82 22.40 32.55
N ALA A 234 68.61 22.03 33.56
CA ALA A 234 69.25 22.84 34.56
C ALA A 234 70.37 23.72 34.02
N GLU A 235 70.73 24.67 34.80
CA GLU A 235 72.03 25.25 35.24
C GLU A 235 71.83 26.75 35.48
N GLY A 236 71.96 27.19 36.65
CA GLY A 236 73.18 27.41 37.43
C GLY A 236 73.59 28.85 37.25
N GLU A 237 73.49 29.65 38.25
CA GLU A 237 74.64 30.47 38.75
C GLU A 237 74.18 31.53 39.74
N LEU A 238 74.98 31.54 40.74
CA LEU A 238 75.07 32.34 41.98
C LEU A 238 75.22 33.87 41.82
N THR A 239 74.50 34.55 42.68
CA THR A 239 74.99 35.66 43.60
C THR A 239 75.49 36.95 43.01
N PRO A 240 75.64 37.98 43.86
CA PRO A 240 74.77 38.52 44.89
C PRO A 240 74.69 40.07 44.86
N ALA A 241 74.02 40.61 45.85
CA ALA A 241 74.32 41.84 46.58
C ALA A 241 73.89 43.22 46.10
N ALA A 242 73.26 43.82 46.97
CA ALA A 242 73.48 45.11 47.62
C ALA A 242 72.52 46.25 47.27
N ALA A 243 71.82 46.56 48.31
CA ALA A 243 71.74 47.85 48.97
C ALA A 243 71.16 49.06 48.16
N LEU A 244 70.09 49.54 48.59
CA LEU A 244 69.74 50.74 49.34
C LEU A 244 68.26 50.91 49.49
#